data_5a7ade73de0709f63bcf2fbeb9ef39b3
#
_entry.id   5a7ade73de0709f63bcf2fbeb9ef39b3
#
_cell.length_a   1.000
_cell.length_b   1.000
_cell.length_c   1.000
_cell.angle_alpha   90.00
_cell.angle_beta   90.00
_cell.angle_gamma   90.00
#
_symmetry.space_group_name_H-M   'P 1'
#
loop_
_entity.id
_entity.type
_entity.pdbx_description
1 polymer ?
#
loop_
_entity_poly.entity_id
_entity_poly.type
_entity_poly.pdbx_seq_one_letter_code
_entity_poly.pdbx_strand_id
1 'polypeptide(L)'
;CLNDCSGVKLVANIPYYITTPILEWAFRFQHLFDSAVIMVQSEVAKKIVAKPSTPEYGVLSLKSQYIADVKIVTEVPKSCFDPAPEVDSAVVRFDMKHRDDGEREMFFEFVEASFKQRRKNLRNSLKSSSLFNGDADVVSDVIDKSGIDGSRRAESLSLEEFLAFFESYKLVCDR
;
A
#
# COMPACT_ATOMS: atom_id res chain seq x y z
N CYS A 1 -16.91 -3.20 -23.91
CA CYS A 1 -16.47 -2.44 -22.72
C CYS A 1 -16.07 -3.42 -21.63
N LEU A 2 -15.03 -3.11 -20.84
CA LEU A 2 -14.51 -4.03 -19.81
C LEU A 2 -15.51 -4.29 -18.66
N ASN A 3 -16.44 -3.39 -18.43
CA ASN A 3 -17.44 -3.52 -17.34
C ASN A 3 -18.38 -4.74 -17.44
N ASP A 4 -18.46 -5.37 -18.62
CA ASP A 4 -19.32 -6.54 -18.85
C ASP A 4 -18.51 -7.85 -18.87
N CYS A 5 -17.21 -7.80 -18.62
CA CYS A 5 -16.32 -8.95 -18.61
C CYS A 5 -16.08 -9.41 -17.17
N SER A 6 -16.31 -10.69 -16.90
CA SER A 6 -15.84 -11.36 -15.67
C SER A 6 -14.54 -12.11 -15.96
N GLY A 7 -13.69 -12.26 -14.95
CA GLY A 7 -12.46 -13.04 -15.07
C GLY A 7 -11.31 -12.31 -15.80
N VAL A 8 -11.32 -10.98 -15.84
CA VAL A 8 -10.27 -10.22 -16.50
C VAL A 8 -8.95 -10.34 -15.72
N LYS A 9 -7.87 -10.58 -16.43
CA LYS A 9 -6.52 -10.69 -15.86
C LYS A 9 -5.60 -9.65 -16.49
N LEU A 10 -4.84 -8.95 -15.65
CA LEU A 10 -3.78 -8.05 -16.09
C LEU A 10 -2.45 -8.81 -16.09
N VAL A 11 -1.77 -8.85 -17.23
CA VAL A 11 -0.40 -9.40 -17.32
C VAL A 11 0.48 -8.34 -17.94
N ALA A 12 1.52 -7.92 -17.23
CA ALA A 12 2.39 -6.85 -17.71
C ALA A 12 3.86 -7.06 -17.34
N ASN A 13 4.72 -6.80 -18.34
CA ASN A 13 6.14 -6.51 -18.14
C ASN A 13 6.30 -5.00 -18.29
N ILE A 14 6.51 -4.29 -17.17
CA ILE A 14 6.48 -2.83 -17.16
C ILE A 14 7.90 -2.24 -17.11
N PRO A 15 8.16 -1.13 -17.83
CA PRO A 15 9.42 -0.41 -17.68
C PRO A 15 9.60 0.09 -16.24
N TYR A 16 10.81 -0.06 -15.70
CA TYR A 16 11.08 0.20 -14.29
C TYR A 16 10.81 1.63 -13.85
N TYR A 17 11.04 2.61 -14.74
CA TYR A 17 10.86 4.04 -14.44
C TYR A 17 9.39 4.47 -14.27
N ILE A 18 8.41 3.63 -14.69
CA ILE A 18 6.97 3.90 -14.54
C ILE A 18 6.24 2.87 -13.66
N THR A 19 6.98 2.06 -12.92
CA THR A 19 6.40 1.00 -12.08
C THR A 19 5.36 1.55 -11.09
N THR A 20 5.71 2.58 -10.32
CA THR A 20 4.78 3.15 -9.32
C THR A 20 3.52 3.73 -9.96
N PRO A 21 3.57 4.58 -11.00
CA PRO A 21 2.37 5.06 -11.69
C PRO A 21 1.49 3.94 -12.24
N ILE A 22 2.07 2.87 -12.78
CA ILE A 22 1.28 1.74 -13.30
C ILE A 22 0.61 0.95 -12.19
N LEU A 23 1.31 0.72 -11.07
CA LEU A 23 0.72 0.08 -9.89
C LEU A 23 -0.44 0.92 -9.33
N GLU A 24 -0.27 2.23 -9.19
CA GLU A 24 -1.33 3.14 -8.75
C GLU A 24 -2.54 3.11 -9.69
N TRP A 25 -2.28 3.10 -11.01
CA TRP A 25 -3.33 2.93 -11.99
C TRP A 25 -4.05 1.57 -11.83
N ALA A 26 -3.32 0.46 -11.72
CA ALA A 26 -3.91 -0.86 -11.52
C ALA A 26 -4.72 -0.93 -10.21
N PHE A 27 -4.26 -0.27 -9.15
CA PHE A 27 -4.97 -0.16 -7.88
C PHE A 27 -6.28 0.62 -8.01
N ARG A 28 -6.26 1.70 -8.78
CA ARG A 28 -7.46 2.51 -9.04
C ARG A 28 -8.53 1.74 -9.81
N PHE A 29 -8.13 0.86 -10.71
CA PHE A 29 -9.02 0.07 -11.55
C PHE A 29 -9.10 -1.41 -11.11
N GLN A 30 -8.81 -1.70 -9.85
CA GLN A 30 -8.81 -3.07 -9.31
C GLN A 30 -10.13 -3.83 -9.56
N HIS A 31 -11.25 -3.12 -9.56
CA HIS A 31 -12.59 -3.70 -9.77
C HIS A 31 -12.76 -4.33 -11.16
N LEU A 32 -11.89 -4.01 -12.12
CA LEU A 32 -11.89 -4.58 -13.46
C LEU A 32 -11.14 -5.92 -13.56
N PHE A 33 -10.33 -6.26 -12.56
CA PHE A 33 -9.42 -7.40 -12.62
C PHE A 33 -9.67 -8.39 -11.50
N ASP A 34 -9.71 -9.69 -11.81
CA ASP A 34 -9.67 -10.74 -10.78
C ASP A 34 -8.25 -10.94 -10.26
N SER A 35 -7.26 -10.78 -11.14
CA SER A 35 -5.86 -10.88 -10.76
C SER A 35 -4.96 -10.06 -11.67
N ALA A 36 -3.79 -9.66 -11.13
CA ALA A 36 -2.72 -9.08 -11.92
C ALA A 36 -1.43 -9.87 -11.70
N VAL A 37 -0.65 -10.04 -12.78
CA VAL A 37 0.70 -10.62 -12.74
C VAL A 37 1.63 -9.62 -13.41
N ILE A 38 2.52 -9.04 -12.62
CA ILE A 38 3.35 -7.91 -13.04
C ILE A 38 4.81 -8.22 -12.74
N MET A 39 5.68 -8.03 -13.73
CA MET A 39 7.12 -8.08 -13.52
C MET A 39 7.63 -6.69 -13.15
N VAL A 40 8.34 -6.61 -12.02
CA VAL A 40 8.91 -5.38 -11.45
C VAL A 40 10.35 -5.63 -11.00
N GLN A 41 11.09 -4.57 -10.65
CA GLN A 41 12.40 -4.72 -9.99
C GLN A 41 12.27 -5.52 -8.68
N SER A 42 13.26 -6.35 -8.36
CA SER A 42 13.27 -7.19 -7.16
C SER A 42 13.07 -6.37 -5.87
N GLU A 43 13.65 -5.17 -5.78
CA GLU A 43 13.44 -4.26 -4.65
C GLU A 43 11.97 -3.84 -4.50
N VAL A 44 11.30 -3.53 -5.61
CA VAL A 44 9.87 -3.15 -5.59
C VAL A 44 9.01 -4.34 -5.20
N ALA A 45 9.31 -5.53 -5.72
CA ALA A 45 8.61 -6.76 -5.34
C ALA A 45 8.70 -7.03 -3.83
N LYS A 46 9.91 -6.87 -3.26
CA LYS A 46 10.14 -7.03 -1.81
C LYS A 46 9.30 -6.03 -1.00
N LYS A 47 9.20 -4.77 -1.44
CA LYS A 47 8.34 -3.77 -0.80
C LYS A 47 6.86 -4.13 -0.86
N ILE A 48 6.37 -4.66 -1.98
CA ILE A 48 4.97 -5.06 -2.15
C ILE A 48 4.57 -6.14 -1.14
N VAL A 49 5.40 -7.17 -0.95
CA VAL A 49 5.09 -8.32 -0.09
C VAL A 49 5.65 -8.19 1.33
N ALA A 50 6.26 -7.06 1.67
CA ALA A 50 6.91 -6.85 2.96
C ALA A 50 5.93 -7.00 4.13
N LYS A 51 6.46 -7.50 5.24
CA LYS A 51 5.71 -7.66 6.51
C LYS A 51 6.04 -6.51 7.47
N PRO A 52 5.15 -6.20 8.41
CA PRO A 52 5.41 -5.21 9.45
C PRO A 52 6.76 -5.42 10.13
N SER A 53 7.40 -4.31 10.51
CA SER A 53 8.72 -4.30 11.17
C SER A 53 9.90 -4.79 10.32
N THR A 54 9.73 -4.90 8.99
CA THR A 54 10.85 -5.14 8.08
C THR A 54 11.30 -3.82 7.40
N PRO A 55 12.56 -3.70 6.95
CA PRO A 55 13.07 -2.48 6.32
C PRO A 55 12.30 -2.06 5.06
N GLU A 56 11.78 -3.02 4.31
CA GLU A 56 11.05 -2.83 3.05
C GLU A 56 9.60 -2.41 3.26
N TYR A 57 9.06 -2.63 4.48
CA TYR A 57 7.65 -2.35 4.77
C TYR A 57 7.34 -0.85 4.76
N GLY A 58 6.24 -0.48 4.11
CA GLY A 58 5.84 0.90 3.99
C GLY A 58 4.53 1.11 3.25
N VAL A 59 4.33 2.31 2.72
CA VAL A 59 3.11 2.70 2.02
C VAL A 59 2.74 1.74 0.89
N LEU A 60 3.72 1.34 0.07
CA LEU A 60 3.47 0.43 -1.04
C LEU A 60 3.02 -0.95 -0.56
N SER A 61 3.58 -1.45 0.54
CA SER A 61 3.16 -2.72 1.14
C SER A 61 1.70 -2.68 1.53
N LEU A 62 1.31 -1.65 2.29
CA LEU A 62 -0.05 -1.48 2.78
C LEU A 62 -1.06 -1.28 1.66
N LYS A 63 -0.78 -0.39 0.70
CA LYS A 63 -1.65 -0.17 -0.46
C LYS A 63 -1.86 -1.46 -1.25
N SER A 64 -0.78 -2.20 -1.54
CA SER A 64 -0.85 -3.46 -2.27
C SER A 64 -1.66 -4.52 -1.54
N GLN A 65 -1.38 -4.70 -0.24
CA GLN A 65 -2.03 -5.72 0.59
C GLN A 65 -3.47 -5.36 0.97
N TYR A 66 -3.82 -4.08 0.94
CA TYR A 66 -5.19 -3.62 1.09
C TYR A 66 -6.09 -4.12 -0.05
N ILE A 67 -5.63 -4.00 -1.29
CA ILE A 67 -6.41 -4.32 -2.49
C ILE A 67 -6.30 -5.76 -2.96
N ALA A 68 -5.22 -6.47 -2.61
CA ALA A 68 -4.94 -7.82 -3.12
C ALA A 68 -4.21 -8.68 -2.10
N ASP A 69 -4.35 -9.99 -2.25
CA ASP A 69 -3.40 -10.94 -1.71
C ASP A 69 -2.19 -11.01 -2.64
N VAL A 70 -1.02 -10.67 -2.11
CA VAL A 70 0.19 -10.46 -2.91
C VAL A 70 1.25 -11.52 -2.63
N LYS A 71 1.91 -12.00 -3.69
CA LYS A 71 3.03 -12.92 -3.56
C LYS A 71 4.03 -12.78 -4.69
N ILE A 72 5.31 -13.01 -4.40
CA ILE A 72 6.33 -13.21 -5.42
C ILE A 72 6.14 -14.63 -5.98
N VAL A 73 5.97 -14.72 -7.29
CA VAL A 73 5.81 -15.99 -8.01
C VAL A 73 7.17 -16.58 -8.35
N THR A 74 8.07 -15.74 -8.86
CA THR A 74 9.43 -16.12 -9.20
C THR A 74 10.35 -14.91 -9.24
N GLU A 75 11.61 -15.13 -8.98
CA GLU A 75 12.68 -14.16 -9.23
C GLU A 75 13.22 -14.37 -10.64
N VAL A 76 13.61 -13.28 -11.31
CA VAL A 76 14.15 -13.28 -12.68
C VAL A 76 15.50 -12.57 -12.65
N PRO A 77 16.60 -13.33 -12.70
CA PRO A 77 17.94 -12.76 -12.73
C PRO A 77 18.13 -11.83 -13.94
N LYS A 78 18.89 -10.77 -13.77
CA LYS A 78 19.19 -9.81 -14.84
C LYS A 78 19.88 -10.47 -16.06
N SER A 79 20.53 -11.60 -15.88
CA SER A 79 21.14 -12.39 -16.97
C SER A 79 20.12 -13.01 -17.94
N CYS A 80 18.82 -12.99 -17.58
CA CYS A 80 17.75 -13.46 -18.47
C CYS A 80 17.31 -12.41 -19.52
N PHE A 81 17.93 -11.23 -19.52
CA PHE A 81 17.58 -10.13 -20.43
C PHE A 81 18.72 -9.77 -21.37
N ASP A 82 18.36 -9.30 -22.57
CA ASP A 82 19.30 -8.74 -23.54
C ASP A 82 18.72 -7.42 -24.11
N PRO A 83 19.36 -6.27 -23.85
CA PRO A 83 20.49 -6.07 -22.94
C PRO A 83 20.12 -6.30 -21.46
N ALA A 84 21.08 -6.78 -20.68
CA ALA A 84 20.85 -7.02 -19.25
C ALA A 84 20.62 -5.70 -18.49
N PRO A 85 19.60 -5.60 -17.64
CA PRO A 85 19.39 -4.45 -16.79
C PRO A 85 20.39 -4.43 -15.62
N GLU A 86 20.42 -3.32 -14.87
CA GLU A 86 21.34 -3.19 -13.73
C GLU A 86 20.97 -4.08 -12.55
N VAL A 87 19.68 -4.38 -12.37
CA VAL A 87 19.10 -5.08 -11.20
C VAL A 87 18.26 -6.28 -11.61
N ASP A 88 18.12 -7.23 -10.71
CA ASP A 88 17.23 -8.37 -10.89
C ASP A 88 15.76 -7.94 -10.84
N SER A 89 14.91 -8.76 -11.42
CA SER A 89 13.46 -8.59 -11.44
C SER A 89 12.76 -9.67 -10.63
N ALA A 90 11.49 -9.47 -10.38
CA ALA A 90 10.61 -10.49 -9.83
C ALA A 90 9.21 -10.35 -10.44
N VAL A 91 8.54 -11.48 -10.57
CA VAL A 91 7.14 -11.54 -10.97
C VAL A 91 6.28 -11.57 -9.73
N VAL A 92 5.41 -10.58 -9.58
CA VAL A 92 4.47 -10.47 -8.46
C VAL A 92 3.06 -10.75 -8.95
N ARG A 93 2.34 -11.57 -8.22
CA ARG A 93 0.93 -11.84 -8.44
C ARG A 93 0.10 -11.12 -7.38
N PHE A 94 -0.97 -10.50 -7.83
CA PHE A 94 -2.01 -9.84 -7.06
C PHE A 94 -3.31 -10.59 -7.31
N ASP A 95 -3.89 -11.23 -6.30
CA ASP A 95 -5.24 -11.79 -6.35
C ASP A 95 -6.17 -10.75 -5.71
N MET A 96 -7.01 -10.08 -6.52
CA MET A 96 -7.77 -8.90 -6.09
C MET A 96 -8.85 -9.24 -5.07
N LYS A 97 -8.99 -8.40 -4.05
CA LYS A 97 -9.97 -8.58 -2.96
C LYS A 97 -11.33 -7.94 -3.27
N HIS A 98 -11.43 -7.21 -4.39
CA HIS A 98 -12.64 -6.49 -4.82
C HIS A 98 -13.27 -5.64 -3.70
N ARG A 99 -12.44 -4.96 -2.93
CA ARG A 99 -12.92 -3.99 -1.94
C ARG A 99 -13.42 -2.76 -2.68
N ASP A 100 -14.73 -2.60 -2.73
CA ASP A 100 -15.40 -1.40 -3.26
C ASP A 100 -16.18 -0.75 -2.10
N ASP A 101 -15.43 -0.25 -1.14
CA ASP A 101 -15.97 0.40 0.06
C ASP A 101 -16.07 1.94 -0.10
N GLY A 102 -15.65 2.48 -1.25
CA GLY A 102 -15.60 3.93 -1.50
C GLY A 102 -14.54 4.68 -0.67
N GLU A 103 -13.86 3.99 0.23
CA GLU A 103 -12.96 4.59 1.25
C GLU A 103 -11.48 4.46 0.89
N ARG A 104 -11.17 3.76 -0.21
CA ARG A 104 -9.78 3.42 -0.59
C ARG A 104 -8.87 4.64 -0.66
N GLU A 105 -9.29 5.73 -1.32
CA GLU A 105 -8.50 6.94 -1.46
C GLU A 105 -8.22 7.56 -0.09
N MET A 106 -9.22 7.67 0.76
CA MET A 106 -9.08 8.20 2.11
C MET A 106 -8.17 7.31 2.97
N PHE A 107 -8.30 5.99 2.86
CA PHE A 107 -7.39 5.06 3.52
C PHE A 107 -5.95 5.24 3.05
N PHE A 108 -5.72 5.41 1.74
CA PHE A 108 -4.38 5.60 1.19
C PHE A 108 -3.75 6.91 1.66
N GLU A 109 -4.53 8.01 1.71
CA GLU A 109 -4.08 9.28 2.28
C GLU A 109 -3.72 9.15 3.77
N PHE A 110 -4.53 8.41 4.53
CA PHE A 110 -4.27 8.13 5.95
C PHE A 110 -2.98 7.34 6.16
N VAL A 111 -2.73 6.31 5.33
CA VAL A 111 -1.49 5.55 5.35
C VAL A 111 -0.31 6.45 5.01
N GLU A 112 -0.38 7.26 3.96
CA GLU A 112 0.68 8.20 3.57
C GLU A 112 0.99 9.20 4.68
N ALA A 113 -0.05 9.76 5.31
CA ALA A 113 0.09 10.66 6.47
C ALA A 113 0.85 10.00 7.62
N SER A 114 0.54 8.72 7.89
CA SER A 114 1.19 7.93 8.94
C SER A 114 2.68 7.70 8.68
N PHE A 115 3.09 7.57 7.41
CA PHE A 115 4.48 7.36 7.00
C PHE A 115 5.24 8.65 6.64
N LYS A 116 4.60 9.83 6.71
CA LYS A 116 5.21 11.12 6.29
C LYS A 116 6.55 11.39 6.97
N GLN A 117 6.69 10.97 8.23
CA GLN A 117 7.94 11.07 8.98
C GLN A 117 8.38 9.71 9.50
N ARG A 118 8.93 8.88 8.63
CA ARG A 118 9.28 7.48 8.91
C ARG A 118 10.07 7.25 10.21
N ARG A 119 10.95 8.18 10.60
CA ARG A 119 11.76 8.08 11.83
C ARG A 119 11.03 8.52 13.10
N LYS A 120 9.82 9.08 12.99
CA LYS A 120 9.01 9.55 14.12
C LYS A 120 7.95 8.50 14.47
N ASN A 121 7.41 8.61 15.69
CA ASN A 121 6.26 7.82 16.10
C ASN A 121 4.97 8.30 15.41
N LEU A 122 3.90 7.50 15.50
CA LEU A 122 2.62 7.78 14.87
C LEU A 122 2.08 9.15 15.24
N ARG A 123 2.04 9.49 16.53
CA ARG A 123 1.53 10.78 17.03
C ARG A 123 2.21 11.96 16.33
N ASN A 124 3.52 11.93 16.22
CA ASN A 124 4.29 13.02 15.61
C ASN A 124 4.18 13.02 14.08
N SER A 125 4.08 11.84 13.44
CA SER A 125 3.90 11.76 12.00
C SER A 125 2.56 12.31 11.57
N LEU A 126 1.47 11.88 12.21
CA LEU A 126 0.11 12.36 11.93
C LEU A 126 -0.05 13.86 12.19
N LYS A 127 0.45 14.35 13.32
CA LYS A 127 0.41 15.80 13.66
C LYS A 127 1.12 16.66 12.60
N SER A 128 2.16 16.14 11.95
CA SER A 128 2.89 16.86 10.89
C SER A 128 2.26 16.74 9.51
N SER A 129 1.22 15.93 9.36
CA SER A 129 0.54 15.70 8.09
C SER A 129 -0.50 16.79 7.80
N SER A 130 -0.76 17.02 6.50
CA SER A 130 -1.86 17.91 6.07
C SER A 130 -3.24 17.35 6.40
N LEU A 131 -3.36 16.05 6.59
CA LEU A 131 -4.62 15.36 6.90
C LEU A 131 -5.24 15.82 8.24
N PHE A 132 -4.39 16.17 9.20
CA PHE A 132 -4.79 16.63 10.54
C PHE A 132 -4.59 18.13 10.76
N ASN A 133 -4.06 18.88 9.76
CA ASN A 133 -3.79 20.32 9.82
C ASN A 133 -3.02 20.76 11.08
N GLY A 134 -2.23 19.88 11.68
CA GLY A 134 -1.49 20.14 12.91
C GLY A 134 -2.32 20.04 14.20
N ASP A 135 -3.59 19.64 14.12
CA ASP A 135 -4.48 19.49 15.27
C ASP A 135 -4.05 18.31 16.15
N ALA A 136 -3.45 18.62 17.29
CA ALA A 136 -2.92 17.62 18.21
C ALA A 136 -4.02 16.90 19.00
N ASP A 137 -5.16 17.55 19.21
CA ASP A 137 -6.28 17.01 19.99
C ASP A 137 -7.01 15.97 19.16
N VAL A 138 -7.27 16.28 17.88
CA VAL A 138 -7.85 15.30 16.93
C VAL A 138 -6.93 14.08 16.77
N VAL A 139 -5.61 14.28 16.64
CA VAL A 139 -4.65 13.15 16.56
C VAL A 139 -4.70 12.30 17.84
N SER A 140 -4.80 12.93 19.03
CA SER A 140 -4.90 12.19 20.28
C SER A 140 -6.19 11.39 20.35
N ASP A 141 -7.32 12.00 20.02
CA ASP A 141 -8.63 11.35 20.01
C ASP A 141 -8.67 10.12 19.09
N VAL A 142 -8.09 10.22 17.89
CA VAL A 142 -8.00 9.10 16.94
C VAL A 142 -7.15 7.96 17.50
N ILE A 143 -5.99 8.27 18.07
CA ILE A 143 -5.08 7.30 18.69
C ILE A 143 -5.77 6.61 19.87
N ASP A 144 -6.35 7.38 20.77
CA ASP A 144 -6.97 6.86 22.00
C ASP A 144 -8.17 5.96 21.67
N LYS A 145 -9.01 6.35 20.70
CA LYS A 145 -10.13 5.51 20.24
C LYS A 145 -9.70 4.23 19.55
N SER A 146 -8.56 4.24 18.84
CA SER A 146 -8.06 3.06 18.14
C SER A 146 -7.46 2.01 19.08
N GLY A 147 -7.10 2.38 20.31
CA GLY A 147 -6.35 1.53 21.23
C GLY A 147 -4.92 1.28 20.83
N ILE A 148 -4.41 1.95 19.79
CA ILE A 148 -3.04 1.80 19.30
C ILE A 148 -2.10 2.66 20.15
N ASP A 149 -0.96 2.11 20.54
CA ASP A 149 0.09 2.90 21.19
C ASP A 149 0.69 3.91 20.20
N GLY A 150 0.37 5.19 20.38
CA GLY A 150 0.85 6.30 19.57
C GLY A 150 2.37 6.53 19.62
N SER A 151 3.10 5.86 20.51
CA SER A 151 4.55 5.85 20.56
C SER A 151 5.17 4.91 19.52
N ARG A 152 4.40 3.96 18.99
CA ARG A 152 4.84 3.06 17.91
C ARG A 152 5.09 3.84 16.63
N ARG A 153 5.89 3.26 15.74
CA ARG A 153 6.08 3.76 14.38
C ARG A 153 5.10 3.11 13.41
N ALA A 154 4.73 3.82 12.36
CA ALA A 154 3.84 3.30 11.32
C ALA A 154 4.32 1.95 10.75
N GLU A 155 5.64 1.79 10.56
CA GLU A 155 6.22 0.55 10.04
C GLU A 155 6.03 -0.70 10.93
N SER A 156 5.61 -0.51 12.18
CA SER A 156 5.35 -1.64 13.09
C SER A 156 3.89 -2.12 13.10
N LEU A 157 2.98 -1.40 12.45
CA LEU A 157 1.56 -1.76 12.42
C LEU A 157 1.26 -2.72 11.27
N SER A 158 0.44 -3.74 11.55
CA SER A 158 -0.11 -4.60 10.51
C SER A 158 -1.20 -3.90 9.69
N LEU A 159 -1.61 -4.51 8.58
CA LEU A 159 -2.74 -3.99 7.79
C LEU A 159 -4.03 -3.96 8.62
N GLU A 160 -4.28 -4.99 9.44
CA GLU A 160 -5.45 -5.07 10.31
C GLU A 160 -5.44 -3.96 11.37
N GLU A 161 -4.29 -3.68 11.96
CA GLU A 161 -4.12 -2.55 12.88
C GLU A 161 -4.35 -1.21 12.17
N PHE A 162 -3.87 -1.06 10.92
CA PHE A 162 -4.13 0.15 10.11
C PHE A 162 -5.59 0.31 9.77
N LEU A 163 -6.31 -0.76 9.46
CA LEU A 163 -7.75 -0.71 9.20
C LEU A 163 -8.54 -0.27 10.45
N ALA A 164 -8.25 -0.87 11.61
CA ALA A 164 -8.87 -0.47 12.87
C ALA A 164 -8.55 1.00 13.23
N PHE A 165 -7.33 1.45 12.95
CA PHE A 165 -6.90 2.82 13.15
C PHE A 165 -7.63 3.79 12.23
N PHE A 166 -7.83 3.43 10.98
CA PHE A 166 -8.57 4.21 9.99
C PHE A 166 -10.06 4.32 10.36
N GLU A 167 -10.70 3.25 10.87
CA GLU A 167 -12.06 3.33 11.39
C GLU A 167 -12.18 4.38 12.50
N SER A 168 -11.21 4.42 13.41
CA SER A 168 -11.19 5.42 14.49
C SER A 168 -11.02 6.85 13.95
N TYR A 169 -10.21 7.01 12.88
CA TYR A 169 -10.07 8.30 12.18
C TYR A 169 -11.40 8.78 11.61
N LYS A 170 -12.13 7.93 10.89
CA LYS A 170 -13.47 8.27 10.35
C LYS A 170 -14.43 8.71 11.44
N LEU A 171 -14.50 7.95 12.53
CA LEU A 171 -15.39 8.27 13.68
C LEU A 171 -15.07 9.61 14.36
N VAL A 172 -13.87 10.14 14.23
CA VAL A 172 -13.47 11.42 14.81
C VAL A 172 -13.68 12.56 13.81
N CYS A 173 -13.39 12.34 12.52
CA CYS A 173 -13.37 13.39 11.51
C CYS A 173 -14.69 13.58 10.76
N ASP A 174 -15.60 12.60 10.77
CA ASP A 174 -16.96 12.70 10.19
C ASP A 174 -17.97 13.43 11.12
N ARG A 175 -17.48 14.24 12.06
CA ARG A 175 -18.32 15.04 12.98
C ARG A 175 -18.51 16.47 12.51
#